data_81f80a52d509662470417ccb4f723d00
#
_entry.id   81f80a52d509662470417ccb4f723d00
#
_cell.length_a   1.000
_cell.length_b   1.000
_cell.length_c   1.000
_cell.angle_alpha   90.00
_cell.angle_beta   90.00
_cell.angle_gamma   90.00
#
_symmetry.space_group_name_H-M   'P 1'
#
loop_
_entity.id
_entity.type
_entity.pdbx_description
1 polymer ?
#
loop_
_entity_poly.entity_id
_entity_poly.type
_entity_poly.pdbx_seq_one_letter_code
_entity_poly.pdbx_strand_id
1 'polypeptide(L)'
;MDPLIHEYSKNAIPDMTEVCPAIFPPDIYKNCECTKVFELDQKSTLQTSYPCSSPNLLANFVKLLPGDDIVLVANCTSHLFYVIAGKGVYCSSDLCSMWNEGDLFVLSGQDSIHLTSRSSEDSILYWVNDSPLLEFLGVKFARAKFTPSFFKKRTLMENLEKVRHDVSNHDNNRLGILLSNADTEDSTKTVTHVLWSLLNVLPAQTKQPPHKHNSVALDLCVSGGSEKVYTLMGPELDEHGWVKNPLRIDWETGGAFVTPPGWYHSHHNDSDVDALVLPIQDAGLYTYQRTLDLTFSKPC
;
A
#
# COMPACT_ATOMS: atom_id res chain seq x y z
N MET A 1 -9.43 -39.20 9.73
CA MET A 1 -8.19 -38.71 9.11
C MET A 1 -7.12 -38.79 10.18
N ASP A 2 -6.02 -39.48 9.91
CA ASP A 2 -4.96 -39.63 10.91
C ASP A 2 -4.17 -38.33 11.03
N PRO A 3 -3.69 -37.94 12.23
CA PRO A 3 -2.89 -36.76 12.43
C PRO A 3 -1.54 -36.88 11.69
N LEU A 4 -1.08 -35.77 11.08
CA LEU A 4 0.26 -35.72 10.47
C LEU A 4 1.25 -35.24 11.53
N ILE A 5 2.40 -35.93 11.62
CA ILE A 5 3.47 -35.62 12.58
C ILE A 5 4.79 -35.47 11.79
N HIS A 6 5.48 -34.37 12.00
CA HIS A 6 6.75 -34.08 11.34
C HIS A 6 7.88 -34.00 12.36
N GLU A 7 9.07 -34.38 11.94
CA GLU A 7 10.29 -34.19 12.73
C GLU A 7 10.63 -32.67 12.76
N TYR A 8 10.74 -32.09 13.97
CA TYR A 8 10.82 -30.65 14.18
C TYR A 8 12.00 -30.00 13.48
N SER A 9 13.24 -30.53 13.68
CA SER A 9 14.45 -29.88 13.18
C SER A 9 14.55 -29.84 11.64
N LYS A 10 13.80 -30.69 10.95
CA LYS A 10 13.77 -30.76 9.48
C LYS A 10 12.58 -30.01 8.87
N ASN A 11 11.55 -29.72 9.66
CA ASN A 11 10.28 -29.19 9.14
C ASN A 11 9.80 -27.93 9.87
N ALA A 12 10.65 -27.33 10.74
CA ALA A 12 10.27 -26.14 11.49
C ALA A 12 10.00 -24.91 10.59
N ILE A 13 10.68 -24.85 9.44
CA ILE A 13 10.48 -23.82 8.42
C ILE A 13 10.05 -24.53 7.14
N PRO A 14 8.76 -24.47 6.77
CA PRO A 14 8.28 -25.07 5.53
C PRO A 14 8.84 -24.30 4.31
N ASP A 15 9.07 -25.03 3.23
CA ASP A 15 9.41 -24.44 1.93
C ASP A 15 8.14 -23.85 1.30
N MET A 16 7.97 -22.55 1.44
CA MET A 16 6.87 -21.79 0.86
C MET A 16 7.38 -20.83 -0.20
N THR A 17 6.55 -20.58 -1.21
CA THR A 17 6.87 -19.61 -2.26
C THR A 17 7.03 -18.23 -1.67
N GLU A 18 8.14 -17.57 -1.95
CA GLU A 18 8.44 -16.22 -1.50
C GLU A 18 7.52 -15.19 -2.18
N VAL A 19 7.27 -14.08 -1.50
CA VAL A 19 6.64 -12.91 -2.12
C VAL A 19 7.63 -12.31 -3.10
N CYS A 20 7.25 -12.22 -4.38
CA CYS A 20 8.08 -11.65 -5.43
C CYS A 20 7.72 -10.18 -5.69
N PRO A 21 8.66 -9.36 -6.15
CA PRO A 21 8.35 -8.06 -6.73
C PRO A 21 7.36 -8.21 -7.90
N ALA A 22 6.39 -7.32 -7.97
CA ALA A 22 5.43 -7.25 -9.07
C ALA A 22 5.16 -5.79 -9.41
N ILE A 23 4.88 -5.51 -10.68
CA ILE A 23 4.59 -4.16 -11.20
C ILE A 23 3.19 -4.17 -11.78
N PHE A 24 2.39 -3.18 -11.43
CA PHE A 24 1.03 -2.96 -11.88
C PHE A 24 0.93 -1.57 -12.54
N PRO A 25 1.19 -1.47 -13.85
CA PRO A 25 1.19 -0.18 -14.54
C PRO A 25 -0.22 0.41 -14.64
N PRO A 26 -0.35 1.73 -14.81
CA PRO A 26 -1.64 2.39 -14.95
C PRO A 26 -2.40 1.97 -16.23
N ASP A 27 -1.73 1.37 -17.19
CA ASP A 27 -2.34 0.83 -18.42
C ASP A 27 -3.40 -0.24 -18.13
N ILE A 28 -3.33 -0.92 -16.96
CA ILE A 28 -4.34 -1.88 -16.50
C ILE A 28 -5.75 -1.26 -16.53
N TYR A 29 -5.89 -0.01 -16.09
CA TYR A 29 -7.19 0.68 -16.06
C TYR A 29 -7.37 1.70 -17.19
N LYS A 30 -6.27 2.29 -17.73
CA LYS A 30 -6.34 3.28 -18.81
C LYS A 30 -6.90 2.67 -20.10
N ASN A 31 -6.52 1.44 -20.41
CA ASN A 31 -6.91 0.73 -21.62
C ASN A 31 -8.29 0.07 -21.54
N CYS A 32 -9.09 0.35 -20.52
CA CYS A 32 -10.44 -0.20 -20.34
C CYS A 32 -11.50 0.89 -20.46
N GLU A 33 -12.53 0.68 -21.26
CA GLU A 33 -13.63 1.63 -21.50
C GLU A 33 -14.89 1.28 -20.68
N CYS A 34 -14.73 0.68 -19.49
CA CYS A 34 -15.85 0.32 -18.64
C CYS A 34 -15.56 0.53 -17.15
N THR A 35 -16.61 0.75 -16.37
CA THR A 35 -16.57 0.74 -14.91
C THR A 35 -16.25 -0.66 -14.43
N LYS A 36 -15.13 -0.81 -13.68
CA LYS A 36 -14.63 -2.12 -13.28
C LYS A 36 -13.63 -2.04 -12.12
N VAL A 37 -13.55 -3.14 -11.35
CA VAL A 37 -12.45 -3.42 -10.41
C VAL A 37 -11.40 -4.27 -11.12
N PHE A 38 -10.14 -3.90 -10.95
CA PHE A 38 -8.97 -4.65 -11.43
C PHE A 38 -8.19 -5.13 -10.21
N GLU A 39 -8.32 -6.41 -9.90
CA GLU A 39 -7.53 -7.05 -8.84
C GLU A 39 -6.06 -7.14 -9.26
N LEU A 40 -5.16 -6.67 -8.41
CA LEU A 40 -3.71 -6.77 -8.63
C LEU A 40 -3.24 -8.10 -8.04
N ASP A 41 -3.68 -9.17 -8.67
CA ASP A 41 -3.67 -10.53 -8.15
C ASP A 41 -2.37 -11.28 -8.46
N GLN A 42 -1.75 -11.85 -7.42
CA GLN A 42 -0.58 -12.71 -7.47
C GLN A 42 -0.85 -14.15 -6.97
N LYS A 43 -2.12 -14.57 -6.88
CA LYS A 43 -2.48 -15.89 -6.35
C LYS A 43 -1.74 -17.05 -6.99
N SER A 44 -1.47 -16.97 -8.30
CA SER A 44 -0.73 -18.02 -9.02
C SER A 44 0.72 -18.12 -8.55
N THR A 45 1.38 -16.99 -8.29
CA THR A 45 2.75 -16.91 -7.76
C THR A 45 2.79 -17.36 -6.31
N LEU A 46 1.84 -16.91 -5.49
CA LEU A 46 1.76 -17.20 -4.05
C LEU A 46 1.08 -18.54 -3.74
N GLN A 47 0.57 -19.24 -4.77
CA GLN A 47 -0.09 -20.56 -4.67
C GLN A 47 -1.29 -20.54 -3.71
N THR A 48 -2.08 -19.44 -3.72
CA THR A 48 -3.31 -19.31 -2.93
C THR A 48 -4.53 -19.71 -3.76
N SER A 49 -5.64 -20.05 -3.10
CA SER A 49 -6.92 -20.35 -3.77
C SER A 49 -7.82 -19.11 -3.94
N TYR A 50 -7.39 -17.95 -3.44
CA TYR A 50 -8.10 -16.68 -3.46
C TYR A 50 -7.21 -15.56 -4.00
N PRO A 51 -7.78 -14.48 -4.56
CA PRO A 51 -7.02 -13.33 -5.04
C PRO A 51 -6.23 -12.67 -3.90
N CYS A 52 -4.96 -12.33 -4.16
CA CYS A 52 -4.11 -11.63 -3.21
C CYS A 52 -2.96 -10.93 -3.93
N SER A 53 -2.57 -9.74 -3.50
CA SER A 53 -1.35 -9.06 -3.95
C SER A 53 -0.15 -9.43 -3.06
N SER A 54 -0.44 -9.83 -1.85
CA SER A 54 0.48 -10.38 -0.86
C SER A 54 -0.27 -11.33 0.07
N PRO A 55 0.38 -12.11 0.93
CA PRO A 55 -0.30 -13.08 1.80
C PRO A 55 -1.47 -12.48 2.62
N ASN A 56 -1.36 -11.22 3.05
CA ASN A 56 -2.35 -10.58 3.90
C ASN A 56 -3.19 -9.51 3.20
N LEU A 57 -2.79 -9.03 2.02
CA LEU A 57 -3.40 -7.86 1.38
C LEU A 57 -3.77 -8.11 -0.07
N LEU A 58 -4.90 -7.51 -0.49
CA LEU A 58 -5.30 -7.38 -1.89
C LEU A 58 -5.39 -5.91 -2.26
N ALA A 59 -4.61 -5.50 -3.25
CA ALA A 59 -4.71 -4.20 -3.89
C ALA A 59 -5.55 -4.30 -5.18
N ASN A 60 -6.25 -3.22 -5.48
CA ASN A 60 -7.10 -3.12 -6.65
C ASN A 60 -7.02 -1.72 -7.25
N PHE A 61 -7.20 -1.60 -8.56
CA PHE A 61 -7.65 -0.36 -9.15
C PHE A 61 -9.16 -0.42 -9.37
N VAL A 62 -9.87 0.65 -8.99
CA VAL A 62 -11.31 0.80 -9.23
C VAL A 62 -11.50 1.93 -10.22
N LYS A 63 -12.04 1.62 -11.40
CA LYS A 63 -12.38 2.59 -12.44
C LYS A 63 -13.89 2.79 -12.45
N LEU A 64 -14.30 4.06 -12.48
CA LEU A 64 -15.70 4.46 -12.75
C LEU A 64 -15.73 5.46 -13.89
N LEU A 65 -16.57 5.20 -14.87
CA LEU A 65 -16.88 6.17 -15.93
C LEU A 65 -17.69 7.34 -15.37
N PRO A 66 -17.77 8.47 -16.08
CA PRO A 66 -18.56 9.63 -15.65
C PRO A 66 -20.02 9.27 -15.33
N GLY A 67 -20.43 9.53 -14.09
CA GLY A 67 -21.80 9.27 -13.63
C GLY A 67 -22.12 7.84 -13.22
N ASP A 68 -21.21 6.89 -13.46
CA ASP A 68 -21.40 5.50 -13.07
C ASP A 68 -21.27 5.28 -11.55
N ASP A 69 -21.80 4.14 -11.13
CA ASP A 69 -21.63 3.60 -9.78
C ASP A 69 -21.13 2.16 -9.80
N ILE A 70 -20.53 1.75 -8.69
CA ILE A 70 -20.06 0.37 -8.45
C ILE A 70 -20.26 0.00 -6.99
N VAL A 71 -20.61 -1.27 -6.76
CA VAL A 71 -20.70 -1.84 -5.41
C VAL A 71 -19.50 -2.74 -5.17
N LEU A 72 -18.72 -2.41 -4.14
CA LEU A 72 -17.59 -3.22 -3.69
C LEU A 72 -18.01 -4.10 -2.52
N VAL A 73 -17.65 -5.37 -2.60
CA VAL A 73 -17.89 -6.36 -1.53
C VAL A 73 -16.57 -7.08 -1.24
N ALA A 74 -16.14 -7.09 0.02
CA ALA A 74 -14.99 -7.86 0.46
C ALA A 74 -15.14 -8.26 1.93
N ASN A 75 -14.86 -9.51 2.24
CA ASN A 75 -14.76 -9.98 3.61
C ASN A 75 -13.41 -9.55 4.19
N CYS A 76 -13.35 -8.38 4.80
CA CYS A 76 -12.10 -7.81 5.34
C CYS A 76 -12.38 -6.98 6.60
N THR A 77 -11.35 -6.65 7.36
CA THR A 77 -11.47 -5.74 8.51
C THR A 77 -11.26 -4.29 8.14
N SER A 78 -10.56 -4.05 7.04
CA SER A 78 -10.02 -2.75 6.66
C SER A 78 -10.09 -2.51 5.17
N HIS A 79 -10.59 -1.34 4.77
CA HIS A 79 -10.50 -0.81 3.42
C HIS A 79 -9.73 0.51 3.45
N LEU A 80 -8.72 0.64 2.62
CA LEU A 80 -8.03 1.91 2.38
C LEU A 80 -8.21 2.29 0.92
N PHE A 81 -8.65 3.51 0.67
CA PHE A 81 -8.80 4.09 -0.66
C PHE A 81 -7.90 5.31 -0.81
N TYR A 82 -7.18 5.39 -1.92
CA TYR A 82 -6.56 6.62 -2.40
C TYR A 82 -7.15 7.01 -3.74
N VAL A 83 -7.57 8.27 -3.89
CA VAL A 83 -8.18 8.76 -5.13
C VAL A 83 -7.10 9.24 -6.07
N ILE A 84 -6.80 8.43 -7.11
CA ILE A 84 -5.80 8.77 -8.13
C ILE A 84 -6.33 9.89 -9.03
N ALA A 85 -7.62 9.81 -9.44
CA ALA A 85 -8.26 10.80 -10.30
C ALA A 85 -9.76 10.90 -10.03
N GLY A 86 -10.34 12.05 -10.34
CA GLY A 86 -11.78 12.26 -10.30
C GLY A 86 -12.32 12.67 -8.94
N LYS A 87 -13.65 12.62 -8.82
CA LYS A 87 -14.40 12.96 -7.59
C LYS A 87 -15.72 12.18 -7.54
N GLY A 88 -16.25 11.99 -6.35
CA GLY A 88 -17.50 11.28 -6.19
C GLY A 88 -17.99 11.20 -4.76
N VAL A 89 -18.88 10.24 -4.54
CA VAL A 89 -19.46 9.93 -3.23
C VAL A 89 -19.24 8.44 -2.96
N TYR A 90 -18.85 8.10 -1.75
CA TYR A 90 -19.03 6.75 -1.27
C TYR A 90 -20.19 6.73 -0.27
N CYS A 91 -20.93 5.64 -0.25
CA CYS A 91 -21.95 5.34 0.75
C CYS A 91 -21.75 3.92 1.27
N SER A 92 -21.87 3.78 2.59
CA SER A 92 -22.07 2.51 3.28
C SER A 92 -23.39 2.58 4.06
N SER A 93 -23.74 1.54 4.84
CA SER A 93 -25.01 1.48 5.56
C SER A 93 -25.37 2.76 6.34
N ASP A 94 -24.39 3.37 7.01
CA ASP A 94 -24.59 4.47 7.96
C ASP A 94 -23.83 5.75 7.65
N LEU A 95 -23.02 5.76 6.59
CA LEU A 95 -22.12 6.87 6.29
C LEU A 95 -22.01 7.12 4.79
N CYS A 96 -22.26 8.37 4.37
CA CYS A 96 -21.93 8.85 3.06
C CYS A 96 -20.96 10.02 3.15
N SER A 97 -19.96 10.06 2.30
CA SER A 97 -19.02 11.19 2.23
C SER A 97 -18.51 11.40 0.81
N MET A 98 -18.09 12.63 0.54
CA MET A 98 -17.50 13.01 -0.74
C MET A 98 -16.00 12.77 -0.73
N TRP A 99 -15.48 12.30 -1.86
CA TRP A 99 -14.06 12.16 -2.14
C TRP A 99 -13.66 12.95 -3.39
N ASN A 100 -12.43 13.44 -3.41
CA ASN A 100 -11.82 14.14 -4.54
C ASN A 100 -10.43 13.58 -4.80
N GLU A 101 -9.88 13.86 -5.97
CA GLU A 101 -8.50 13.51 -6.31
C GLU A 101 -7.50 13.90 -5.22
N GLY A 102 -6.63 12.97 -4.86
CA GLY A 102 -5.63 13.08 -3.82
C GLY A 102 -6.15 12.91 -2.38
N ASP A 103 -7.45 12.70 -2.18
CA ASP A 103 -7.99 12.31 -0.87
C ASP A 103 -7.63 10.83 -0.58
N LEU A 104 -7.39 10.52 0.69
CA LEU A 104 -7.30 9.16 1.20
C LEU A 104 -8.39 8.95 2.25
N PHE A 105 -9.06 7.82 2.20
CA PHE A 105 -10.04 7.47 3.23
C PHE A 105 -9.96 6.00 3.60
N VAL A 106 -10.29 5.72 4.86
CA VAL A 106 -10.18 4.38 5.46
C VAL A 106 -11.49 4.02 6.12
N LEU A 107 -12.00 2.85 5.78
CA LEU A 107 -13.28 2.34 6.29
C LEU A 107 -13.05 0.99 6.97
N SER A 108 -13.80 0.73 8.04
CA SER A 108 -13.84 -0.61 8.63
C SER A 108 -14.55 -1.59 7.71
N GLY A 109 -14.36 -2.88 7.91
CA GLY A 109 -15.11 -3.92 7.23
C GLY A 109 -16.63 -3.68 7.30
N GLN A 110 -17.32 -3.99 6.23
CA GLN A 110 -18.76 -3.82 6.06
C GLN A 110 -19.28 -4.69 4.93
N ASP A 111 -20.60 -4.84 4.84
CA ASP A 111 -21.21 -5.72 3.84
C ASP A 111 -21.00 -5.24 2.40
N SER A 112 -21.07 -3.92 2.18
CA SER A 112 -20.84 -3.32 0.86
C SER A 112 -20.46 -1.85 0.95
N ILE A 113 -19.69 -1.38 -0.04
CA ILE A 113 -19.36 0.03 -0.25
C ILE A 113 -19.86 0.43 -1.64
N HIS A 114 -20.73 1.43 -1.69
CA HIS A 114 -21.22 1.99 -2.93
C HIS A 114 -20.35 3.20 -3.30
N LEU A 115 -19.71 3.17 -4.45
CA LEU A 115 -18.96 4.30 -5.01
C LEU A 115 -19.74 4.83 -6.22
N THR A 116 -19.95 6.15 -6.28
CA THR A 116 -20.59 6.84 -7.40
C THR A 116 -19.66 7.95 -7.90
N SER A 117 -19.33 7.94 -9.18
CA SER A 117 -18.58 9.04 -9.82
C SER A 117 -19.44 10.29 -9.97
N ARG A 118 -18.86 11.45 -9.65
CA ARG A 118 -19.42 12.79 -9.90
C ARG A 118 -18.47 13.63 -10.75
N SER A 119 -17.55 12.96 -11.42
CA SER A 119 -16.58 13.56 -12.32
C SER A 119 -17.14 13.65 -13.75
N SER A 120 -16.61 14.57 -14.55
CA SER A 120 -16.82 14.62 -16.01
C SER A 120 -15.85 13.70 -16.78
N GLU A 121 -14.81 13.25 -16.12
CA GLU A 121 -13.80 12.33 -16.63
C GLU A 121 -13.82 11.05 -15.77
N ASP A 122 -13.10 10.03 -16.21
CA ASP A 122 -12.96 8.78 -15.46
C ASP A 122 -12.45 9.04 -14.03
N SER A 123 -13.04 8.35 -13.08
CA SER A 123 -12.57 8.33 -11.70
C SER A 123 -11.81 7.04 -11.44
N ILE A 124 -10.62 7.18 -10.85
CA ILE A 124 -9.72 6.06 -10.54
C ILE A 124 -9.37 6.09 -9.07
N LEU A 125 -9.60 4.98 -8.39
CA LEU A 125 -9.21 4.80 -6.99
C LEU A 125 -8.26 3.60 -6.87
N TYR A 126 -7.25 3.72 -6.01
CA TYR A 126 -6.46 2.61 -5.51
C TYR A 126 -7.11 2.10 -4.23
N TRP A 127 -7.49 0.83 -4.19
CA TRP A 127 -8.20 0.21 -3.08
C TRP A 127 -7.41 -0.98 -2.54
N VAL A 128 -7.00 -0.91 -1.28
CA VAL A 128 -6.31 -2.00 -0.58
C VAL A 128 -7.17 -2.48 0.59
N ASN A 129 -7.26 -3.80 0.75
CA ASN A 129 -7.98 -4.45 1.83
C ASN A 129 -7.24 -5.70 2.32
N ASP A 130 -7.62 -6.20 3.50
CA ASP A 130 -7.03 -7.37 4.16
C ASP A 130 -7.86 -8.65 3.99
N SER A 131 -8.64 -8.76 2.91
CA SER A 131 -9.45 -9.97 2.65
C SER A 131 -8.63 -11.25 2.55
N PRO A 132 -7.41 -11.29 1.97
CA PRO A 132 -6.59 -12.50 1.93
C PRO A 132 -6.27 -13.06 3.32
N LEU A 133 -6.03 -12.19 4.30
CA LEU A 133 -5.80 -12.61 5.69
C LEU A 133 -7.02 -13.33 6.26
N LEU A 134 -8.24 -12.82 6.04
CA LEU A 134 -9.47 -13.43 6.54
C LEU A 134 -9.77 -14.76 5.83
N GLU A 135 -9.51 -14.83 4.53
CA GLU A 135 -9.62 -16.06 3.73
C GLU A 135 -8.65 -17.14 4.26
N PHE A 136 -7.38 -16.79 4.51
CA PHE A 136 -6.40 -17.70 5.09
C PHE A 136 -6.84 -18.22 6.46
N LEU A 137 -7.38 -17.35 7.31
CA LEU A 137 -7.85 -17.71 8.65
C LEU A 137 -9.20 -18.46 8.65
N GLY A 138 -9.94 -18.44 7.52
CA GLY A 138 -11.28 -19.02 7.43
C GLY A 138 -12.30 -18.30 8.32
N VAL A 139 -12.16 -16.98 8.48
CA VAL A 139 -13.02 -16.15 9.36
C VAL A 139 -13.77 -15.09 8.56
N LYS A 140 -14.82 -14.53 9.17
CA LYS A 140 -15.60 -13.43 8.63
C LYS A 140 -15.50 -12.21 9.53
N PHE A 141 -15.57 -11.03 8.88
CA PHE A 141 -15.74 -9.78 9.60
C PHE A 141 -16.97 -9.82 10.50
N ALA A 142 -16.81 -9.45 11.77
CA ALA A 142 -17.88 -9.51 12.75
C ALA A 142 -18.32 -8.10 13.23
N ARG A 143 -17.39 -7.16 13.38
CA ARG A 143 -17.68 -5.81 13.87
C ARG A 143 -16.54 -4.83 13.55
N ALA A 144 -16.91 -3.56 13.39
CA ALA A 144 -15.95 -2.46 13.30
C ALA A 144 -15.09 -2.36 14.56
N LYS A 145 -13.79 -2.12 14.36
CA LYS A 145 -12.79 -1.96 15.42
C LYS A 145 -12.20 -0.56 15.44
N PHE A 146 -12.50 0.26 14.46
CA PHE A 146 -12.04 1.64 14.34
C PHE A 146 -13.09 2.49 13.61
N THR A 147 -13.07 3.78 13.86
CA THR A 147 -13.90 4.79 13.21
C THR A 147 -13.30 5.16 11.85
N PRO A 148 -14.12 5.33 10.79
CA PRO A 148 -13.62 5.79 9.50
C PRO A 148 -12.79 7.06 9.58
N SER A 149 -11.68 7.10 8.84
CA SER A 149 -10.77 8.25 8.76
C SER A 149 -10.72 8.83 7.37
N PHE A 150 -10.68 10.17 7.27
CA PHE A 150 -10.62 10.92 6.03
C PHE A 150 -9.43 11.88 6.04
N PHE A 151 -8.48 11.65 5.16
CA PHE A 151 -7.31 12.49 4.95
C PHE A 151 -7.49 13.27 3.65
N LYS A 152 -7.84 14.55 3.78
CA LYS A 152 -8.01 15.41 2.62
C LYS A 152 -6.66 15.76 2.00
N LYS A 153 -6.58 15.78 0.65
CA LYS A 153 -5.37 16.15 -0.12
C LYS A 153 -4.66 17.37 0.48
N ARG A 154 -5.43 18.42 0.75
CA ARG A 154 -4.91 19.65 1.34
C ARG A 154 -4.17 19.38 2.67
N THR A 155 -4.80 18.65 3.59
CA THR A 155 -4.20 18.32 4.89
C THR A 155 -2.95 17.45 4.75
N LEU A 156 -2.98 16.47 3.86
CA LEU A 156 -1.82 15.62 3.56
C LEU A 156 -0.65 16.46 3.08
N MET A 157 -0.88 17.32 2.08
CA MET A 157 0.16 18.16 1.49
C MET A 157 0.70 19.22 2.47
N GLU A 158 -0.16 19.88 3.23
CA GLU A 158 0.24 20.88 4.26
C GLU A 158 1.14 20.24 5.34
N ASN A 159 0.89 19.00 5.75
CA ASN A 159 1.74 18.31 6.73
C ASN A 159 3.03 17.76 6.10
N LEU A 160 2.98 17.29 4.87
CA LEU A 160 4.16 16.84 4.15
C LEU A 160 5.15 18.00 3.94
N GLU A 161 4.66 19.19 3.56
CA GLU A 161 5.49 20.40 3.41
C GLU A 161 6.14 20.83 4.74
N LYS A 162 5.46 20.70 5.88
CA LYS A 162 6.08 20.95 7.20
C LYS A 162 7.27 20.02 7.43
N VAL A 163 7.11 18.71 7.16
CA VAL A 163 8.20 17.72 7.32
C VAL A 163 9.35 18.03 6.37
N ARG A 164 9.05 18.41 5.13
CA ARG A 164 10.05 18.72 4.10
C ARG A 164 10.90 19.93 4.45
N HIS A 165 10.30 20.98 5.02
CA HIS A 165 10.99 22.22 5.36
C HIS A 165 11.61 22.23 6.75
N ASP A 166 11.41 21.20 7.56
CA ASP A 166 12.04 21.07 8.86
C ASP A 166 13.50 20.66 8.69
N VAL A 167 14.41 21.57 9.02
CA VAL A 167 15.86 21.37 8.89
C VAL A 167 16.37 20.18 9.72
N SER A 168 15.65 19.79 10.77
CA SER A 168 16.01 18.61 11.57
C SER A 168 15.81 17.29 10.81
N ASN A 169 15.09 17.31 9.70
CA ASN A 169 14.80 16.15 8.86
C ASN A 169 15.76 15.97 7.67
N HIS A 170 16.72 16.87 7.47
CA HIS A 170 17.60 16.84 6.28
C HIS A 170 18.41 15.55 6.16
N ASP A 171 18.82 14.96 7.30
CA ASP A 171 19.59 13.72 7.33
C ASP A 171 18.73 12.46 7.49
N ASN A 172 17.40 12.61 7.47
CA ASN A 172 16.50 11.46 7.61
C ASN A 172 16.52 10.60 6.34
N ASN A 173 16.51 9.29 6.55
CA ASN A 173 16.46 8.32 5.45
C ASN A 173 15.18 8.47 4.59
N ARG A 174 14.09 8.89 5.21
CA ARG A 174 12.78 9.10 4.54
C ARG A 174 12.17 10.43 4.99
N LEU A 175 11.53 11.11 4.04
CA LEU A 175 10.76 12.34 4.30
C LEU A 175 9.28 12.04 4.04
N GLY A 176 8.51 11.87 5.09
CA GLY A 176 7.09 11.52 4.94
C GLY A 176 6.29 11.75 6.21
N ILE A 177 4.98 11.67 6.04
CA ILE A 177 4.01 11.73 7.14
C ILE A 177 3.40 10.35 7.36
N LEU A 178 3.48 9.83 8.58
CA LEU A 178 2.81 8.62 8.97
C LEU A 178 1.32 8.90 9.17
N LEU A 179 0.46 8.04 8.63
CA LEU A 179 -0.98 8.14 8.77
C LEU A 179 -1.45 7.23 9.90
N SER A 180 -2.23 7.75 10.82
CA SER A 180 -2.79 6.98 11.93
C SER A 180 -4.28 7.22 12.09
N ASN A 181 -4.94 6.38 12.88
CA ASN A 181 -6.33 6.47 13.26
C ASN A 181 -6.43 6.74 14.76
N ALA A 182 -7.42 7.51 15.19
CA ALA A 182 -7.62 7.81 16.61
C ALA A 182 -7.76 6.56 17.48
N ASP A 183 -8.38 5.49 16.94
CA ASP A 183 -8.57 4.22 17.66
C ASP A 183 -7.28 3.36 17.74
N THR A 184 -6.22 3.74 17.07
CA THR A 184 -4.91 3.07 17.09
C THR A 184 -3.79 3.94 17.66
N GLU A 185 -4.05 5.22 17.97
CA GLU A 185 -3.04 6.22 18.36
C GLU A 185 -2.26 5.81 19.62
N ASP A 186 -2.96 5.30 20.62
CA ASP A 186 -2.33 4.86 21.89
C ASP A 186 -1.74 3.45 21.84
N SER A 187 -1.73 2.81 20.66
CA SER A 187 -1.26 1.44 20.48
C SER A 187 -0.24 1.30 19.35
N THR A 188 -0.71 1.01 18.14
CA THR A 188 0.15 0.72 16.98
C THR A 188 0.50 1.96 16.16
N LYS A 189 -0.22 3.07 16.30
CA LYS A 189 -0.11 4.30 15.49
C LYS A 189 -0.25 4.02 13.99
N THR A 190 -1.19 3.16 13.63
CA THR A 190 -1.41 2.71 12.26
C THR A 190 -2.75 3.22 11.72
N VAL A 191 -2.95 3.15 10.42
CA VAL A 191 -4.19 3.57 9.76
C VAL A 191 -5.37 2.69 10.17
N THR A 192 -5.12 1.39 10.33
CA THR A 192 -6.05 0.42 10.92
C THR A 192 -5.26 -0.58 11.76
N HIS A 193 -5.92 -1.56 12.37
CA HIS A 193 -5.25 -2.63 13.11
C HIS A 193 -4.33 -3.51 12.24
N VAL A 194 -4.57 -3.55 10.92
CA VAL A 194 -3.77 -4.31 9.95
C VAL A 194 -2.90 -3.37 9.12
N LEU A 195 -3.51 -2.31 8.57
CA LEU A 195 -2.86 -1.45 7.58
C LEU A 195 -2.03 -0.35 8.25
N TRP A 196 -0.79 -0.27 7.84
CA TRP A 196 0.15 0.82 8.11
C TRP A 196 0.41 1.56 6.80
N SER A 197 0.46 2.89 6.83
CA SER A 197 0.71 3.68 5.62
C SER A 197 1.35 5.02 5.95
N LEU A 198 2.14 5.51 5.02
CA LEU A 198 2.70 6.87 5.04
C LEU A 198 2.58 7.50 3.66
N LEU A 199 2.57 8.82 3.60
CA LEU A 199 2.84 9.54 2.35
C LEU A 199 4.27 10.04 2.38
N ASN A 200 5.11 9.53 1.49
CA ASN A 200 6.53 9.85 1.40
C ASN A 200 6.82 10.75 0.20
N VAL A 201 7.62 11.80 0.42
CA VAL A 201 8.18 12.61 -0.65
C VAL A 201 9.60 12.17 -0.96
N LEU A 202 9.90 12.00 -2.24
CA LEU A 202 11.23 11.79 -2.79
C LEU A 202 11.63 13.06 -3.54
N PRO A 203 12.39 13.98 -2.92
CA PRO A 203 12.76 15.24 -3.55
C PRO A 203 13.51 15.07 -4.86
N ALA A 204 13.43 16.06 -5.73
CA ALA A 204 14.21 16.12 -6.97
C ALA A 204 15.69 15.93 -6.69
N GLN A 205 16.40 15.23 -7.58
CA GLN A 205 17.85 14.99 -7.52
C GLN A 205 18.32 14.34 -6.21
N THR A 206 17.49 13.48 -5.58
CA THR A 206 17.84 12.80 -4.32
C THR A 206 17.75 11.29 -4.41
N LYS A 207 18.48 10.64 -3.50
CA LYS A 207 18.43 9.19 -3.29
C LYS A 207 18.14 8.94 -1.82
N GLN A 208 17.14 8.14 -1.56
CA GLN A 208 16.84 7.65 -0.21
C GLN A 208 17.57 6.32 -0.01
N PRO A 209 18.51 6.23 0.95
CA PRO A 209 19.31 5.03 1.18
C PRO A 209 18.46 3.78 1.43
N PRO A 210 19.02 2.57 1.23
CA PRO A 210 18.28 1.34 1.41
C PRO A 210 17.75 1.17 2.83
N HIS A 211 16.56 0.63 2.93
CA HIS A 211 16.01 0.05 4.16
C HIS A 211 15.24 -1.22 3.83
N LYS A 212 14.94 -2.01 4.85
CA LYS A 212 14.06 -3.17 4.75
C LYS A 212 13.13 -3.25 5.94
N HIS A 213 12.03 -3.93 5.73
CA HIS A 213 11.07 -4.30 6.78
C HIS A 213 10.51 -5.71 6.53
N ASN A 214 10.00 -6.34 7.58
CA ASN A 214 9.44 -7.69 7.50
C ASN A 214 7.95 -7.72 7.09
N SER A 215 7.32 -6.56 6.90
CA SER A 215 6.01 -6.42 6.25
C SER A 215 6.14 -6.39 4.73
N VAL A 216 5.08 -6.73 4.01
CA VAL A 216 4.96 -6.40 2.59
C VAL A 216 4.60 -4.93 2.43
N ALA A 217 5.09 -4.26 1.37
CA ALA A 217 4.55 -2.98 0.96
C ALA A 217 3.92 -3.08 -0.43
N LEU A 218 2.73 -2.48 -0.56
CA LEU A 218 2.02 -2.24 -1.80
C LEU A 218 2.13 -0.74 -2.09
N ASP A 219 3.13 -0.39 -2.91
CA ASP A 219 3.57 0.97 -3.13
C ASP A 219 2.81 1.59 -4.31
N LEU A 220 2.03 2.65 -4.08
CA LEU A 220 1.39 3.43 -5.14
C LEU A 220 2.27 4.63 -5.49
N CYS A 221 2.66 4.77 -6.75
CA CYS A 221 3.26 6.01 -7.27
C CYS A 221 2.18 7.09 -7.42
N VAL A 222 2.16 8.03 -6.49
CA VAL A 222 1.13 9.10 -6.43
C VAL A 222 1.39 10.18 -7.46
N SER A 223 2.66 10.59 -7.63
CA SER A 223 3.06 11.63 -8.58
C SER A 223 4.55 11.58 -8.91
N GLY A 224 4.96 12.30 -9.95
CA GLY A 224 6.37 12.46 -10.34
C GLY A 224 6.96 11.23 -11.03
N GLY A 225 6.16 10.20 -11.33
CA GLY A 225 6.63 8.99 -12.00
C GLY A 225 7.18 9.30 -13.40
N SER A 226 8.37 8.77 -13.69
CA SER A 226 9.07 8.88 -14.96
C SER A 226 10.23 7.87 -14.98
N GLU A 227 10.86 7.66 -16.11
CA GLU A 227 12.09 6.84 -16.26
C GLU A 227 13.26 7.28 -15.35
N LYS A 228 13.19 8.50 -14.81
CA LYS A 228 14.20 9.06 -13.90
C LYS A 228 13.87 8.82 -12.41
N VAL A 229 12.69 8.27 -12.11
CA VAL A 229 12.26 8.00 -10.75
C VAL A 229 12.02 6.50 -10.61
N TYR A 230 12.76 5.87 -9.70
CA TYR A 230 12.77 4.41 -9.62
C TYR A 230 13.11 3.89 -8.22
N THR A 231 12.77 2.64 -7.98
CA THR A 231 13.19 1.87 -6.81
C THR A 231 14.18 0.80 -7.24
N LEU A 232 15.28 0.68 -6.49
CA LEU A 232 16.19 -0.46 -6.56
C LEU A 232 15.93 -1.37 -5.37
N MET A 233 15.68 -2.66 -5.60
CA MET A 233 15.38 -3.61 -4.52
C MET A 233 16.09 -4.94 -4.70
N GLY A 234 16.37 -5.62 -3.59
CA GLY A 234 17.02 -6.93 -3.55
C GLY A 234 17.25 -7.43 -2.14
N PRO A 235 17.57 -8.73 -1.98
CA PRO A 235 17.68 -9.38 -0.66
C PRO A 235 18.95 -8.97 0.11
N GLU A 236 20.00 -8.50 -0.58
CA GLU A 236 21.32 -8.24 0.01
C GLU A 236 21.82 -6.83 -0.27
N LEU A 237 22.70 -6.35 0.60
CA LEU A 237 23.50 -5.15 0.38
C LEU A 237 24.89 -5.49 -0.12
N ASP A 238 25.50 -4.58 -0.86
CA ASP A 238 26.92 -4.60 -1.22
C ASP A 238 27.81 -4.10 -0.05
N GLU A 239 29.12 -4.06 -0.25
CA GLU A 239 30.12 -3.59 0.72
C GLU A 239 30.00 -2.10 1.08
N HIS A 240 29.29 -1.33 0.23
CA HIS A 240 29.05 0.10 0.42
C HIS A 240 27.69 0.39 1.06
N GLY A 241 26.88 -0.63 1.34
CA GLY A 241 25.55 -0.49 1.96
C GLY A 241 24.42 -0.17 0.98
N TRP A 242 24.66 -0.31 -0.33
CA TRP A 242 23.62 -0.23 -1.38
C TRP A 242 23.09 -1.60 -1.76
N VAL A 243 21.95 -1.65 -2.43
CA VAL A 243 21.34 -2.91 -2.87
C VAL A 243 22.24 -3.59 -3.90
N LYS A 244 22.63 -4.83 -3.60
CA LYS A 244 23.50 -5.65 -4.45
C LYS A 244 22.70 -6.26 -5.60
N ASN A 245 23.19 -6.13 -6.84
CA ASN A 245 22.54 -6.66 -8.04
C ASN A 245 21.02 -6.36 -8.08
N PRO A 246 20.59 -5.09 -7.95
CA PRO A 246 19.20 -4.76 -7.71
C PRO A 246 18.31 -5.04 -8.91
N LEU A 247 17.08 -5.46 -8.62
CA LEU A 247 15.96 -5.27 -9.53
C LEU A 247 15.59 -3.77 -9.52
N ARG A 248 15.45 -3.20 -10.72
CA ARG A 248 14.97 -1.82 -10.89
C ARG A 248 13.50 -1.81 -11.24
N ILE A 249 12.75 -0.97 -10.56
CA ILE A 249 11.34 -0.68 -10.85
C ILE A 249 11.20 0.81 -11.13
N ASP A 250 10.90 1.17 -12.36
CA ASP A 250 10.62 2.55 -12.75
C ASP A 250 9.22 2.94 -12.27
N TRP A 251 9.05 4.18 -11.82
CA TRP A 251 7.78 4.65 -11.31
C TRP A 251 6.92 5.21 -12.43
N GLU A 252 5.68 4.75 -12.50
CA GLU A 252 4.65 5.32 -13.35
C GLU A 252 3.55 5.92 -12.48
N THR A 253 3.24 7.21 -12.66
CA THR A 253 2.19 7.89 -11.89
C THR A 253 0.85 7.18 -12.06
N GLY A 254 0.24 6.79 -10.93
CA GLY A 254 -0.98 6.00 -10.86
C GLY A 254 -0.76 4.50 -10.96
N GLY A 255 0.48 4.04 -11.17
CA GLY A 255 0.85 2.62 -11.09
C GLY A 255 1.25 2.21 -9.67
N ALA A 256 1.29 0.91 -9.43
CA ALA A 256 1.68 0.33 -8.14
C ALA A 256 2.70 -0.79 -8.32
N PHE A 257 3.44 -1.10 -7.25
CA PHE A 257 4.36 -2.22 -7.23
C PHE A 257 4.43 -2.87 -5.83
N VAL A 258 4.93 -4.10 -5.80
CA VAL A 258 5.11 -4.86 -4.56
C VAL A 258 6.57 -4.81 -4.12
N THR A 259 6.80 -4.39 -2.88
CA THR A 259 8.07 -4.53 -2.19
C THR A 259 8.00 -5.74 -1.26
N PRO A 260 8.78 -6.82 -1.52
CA PRO A 260 8.75 -8.04 -0.73
C PRO A 260 9.24 -7.83 0.71
N PRO A 261 8.74 -8.64 1.67
CA PRO A 261 9.22 -8.60 3.04
C PRO A 261 10.70 -9.00 3.12
N GLY A 262 11.47 -8.28 3.92
CA GLY A 262 12.89 -8.56 4.13
C GLY A 262 13.83 -8.11 3.02
N TRP A 263 13.32 -7.63 1.88
CA TRP A 263 14.15 -7.08 0.82
C TRP A 263 14.56 -5.64 1.12
N TYR A 264 15.84 -5.34 0.94
CA TYR A 264 16.32 -3.96 0.92
C TYR A 264 15.80 -3.24 -0.31
N HIS A 265 15.35 -1.99 -0.11
CA HIS A 265 14.89 -1.14 -1.21
C HIS A 265 15.29 0.32 -0.95
N SER A 266 15.70 0.99 -2.05
CA SER A 266 16.11 2.39 -2.08
C SER A 266 15.35 3.12 -3.19
N HIS A 267 14.90 4.35 -2.90
CA HIS A 267 14.20 5.16 -3.90
C HIS A 267 15.14 6.23 -4.46
N HIS A 268 15.08 6.42 -5.76
CA HIS A 268 15.97 7.31 -6.52
C HIS A 268 15.13 8.25 -7.36
N ASN A 269 15.47 9.53 -7.34
CA ASN A 269 14.85 10.56 -8.16
C ASN A 269 15.95 11.39 -8.86
N ASP A 270 16.22 11.05 -10.10
CA ASP A 270 17.16 11.76 -10.98
C ASP A 270 16.42 12.79 -11.86
N SER A 271 15.14 13.14 -11.52
CA SER A 271 14.34 14.14 -12.22
C SER A 271 14.43 15.51 -11.54
N ASP A 272 13.86 16.53 -12.18
CA ASP A 272 13.85 17.92 -11.68
C ASP A 272 12.58 18.25 -10.87
N VAL A 273 11.72 17.26 -10.61
CA VAL A 273 10.48 17.40 -9.83
C VAL A 273 10.42 16.39 -8.71
N ASP A 274 9.74 16.75 -7.61
CA ASP A 274 9.52 15.82 -6.51
C ASP A 274 8.57 14.71 -6.92
N ALA A 275 8.80 13.53 -6.38
CA ALA A 275 7.92 12.39 -6.54
C ALA A 275 7.28 12.01 -5.21
N LEU A 276 6.05 11.48 -5.26
CA LEU A 276 5.31 11.02 -4.09
C LEU A 276 4.99 9.54 -4.24
N VAL A 277 5.19 8.79 -3.16
CA VAL A 277 4.80 7.37 -3.06
C VAL A 277 3.98 7.16 -1.78
N LEU A 278 2.98 6.30 -1.90
CA LEU A 278 2.09 5.88 -0.80
C LEU A 278 2.26 4.37 -0.59
N PRO A 279 3.17 3.93 0.27
CA PRO A 279 3.26 2.54 0.72
C PRO A 279 2.06 2.19 1.60
N ILE A 280 1.46 1.03 1.35
CA ILE A 280 0.45 0.43 2.21
C ILE A 280 0.95 -0.95 2.61
N GLN A 281 1.10 -1.16 3.93
CA GLN A 281 1.75 -2.34 4.48
C GLN A 281 0.83 -3.07 5.48
N ASP A 282 1.05 -4.36 5.65
CA ASP A 282 0.46 -5.16 6.72
C ASP A 282 1.19 -5.02 8.08
N ALA A 283 2.01 -3.98 8.21
CA ALA A 283 2.87 -3.73 9.36
C ALA A 283 2.12 -3.49 10.68
N GLY A 284 0.82 -3.19 10.62
CA GLY A 284 -0.03 -3.12 11.83
C GLY A 284 -0.04 -4.42 12.62
N LEU A 285 -0.04 -5.56 11.94
CA LEU A 285 0.02 -6.89 12.55
C LEU A 285 1.34 -7.10 13.29
N TYR A 286 2.47 -6.80 12.64
CA TYR A 286 3.81 -6.95 13.22
C TYR A 286 4.03 -5.98 14.37
N THR A 287 3.53 -4.74 14.26
CA THR A 287 3.58 -3.76 15.36
C THR A 287 2.80 -4.27 16.57
N TYR A 288 1.59 -4.78 16.37
CA TYR A 288 0.79 -5.36 17.46
C TYR A 288 1.50 -6.55 18.11
N GLN A 289 2.12 -7.42 17.33
CA GLN A 289 2.87 -8.58 17.80
C GLN A 289 4.22 -8.22 18.44
N ARG A 290 4.71 -6.97 18.35
CA ARG A 290 6.04 -6.49 18.78
C ARG A 290 7.18 -7.16 18.00
N THR A 291 6.93 -7.50 16.76
CA THR A 291 7.88 -8.18 15.84
C THR A 291 8.18 -7.37 14.60
N LEU A 292 7.69 -6.13 14.52
CA LEU A 292 8.04 -5.25 13.39
C LEU A 292 9.54 -5.02 13.39
N ASP A 293 10.19 -5.42 12.31
CA ASP A 293 11.62 -5.21 12.05
C ASP A 293 11.77 -4.21 10.91
N LEU A 294 12.35 -3.05 11.23
CA LEU A 294 12.66 -1.99 10.27
C LEU A 294 14.14 -1.63 10.41
N THR A 295 14.91 -1.94 9.39
CA THR A 295 16.37 -1.76 9.37
C THR A 295 16.78 -0.77 8.28
N PHE A 296 17.49 0.29 8.65
CA PHE A 296 18.05 1.29 7.73
C PHE A 296 19.51 1.01 7.45
N SER A 297 19.89 1.01 6.16
CA SER A 297 21.28 1.04 5.75
C SER A 297 21.88 2.44 5.93
N LYS A 298 23.19 2.47 6.13
CA LYS A 298 24.01 3.71 6.14
C LYS A 298 25.10 3.54 5.09
N PRO A 299 24.82 3.86 3.81
CA PRO A 299 25.83 3.78 2.75
C PRO A 299 27.05 4.66 3.06
N CYS A 300 28.24 4.16 2.71
CA CYS A 300 29.51 4.87 2.85
C CYS A 300 29.84 5.69 1.62
#